data_276449ecc29bbe7d146f365d0e51120f
#
_entry.id   276449ecc29bbe7d146f365d0e51120f
#
_cell.length_a   1.000
_cell.length_b   1.000
_cell.length_c   1.000
_cell.angle_alpha   90.00
_cell.angle_beta   90.00
_cell.angle_gamma   90.00
#
_symmetry.space_group_name_H-M   'P 1'
#
loop_
_entity.id
_entity.type
_entity.pdbx_description
1 polymer ?
#
loop_
_entity_poly.entity_id
_entity_poly.type
_entity_poly.pdbx_seq_one_letter_code
_entity_poly.pdbx_strand_id
1 'polypeptide(L)'
;MTPHERKLWYLFLRKYPVKIYKQRIIGKFIVDFYCASAKLVIEVDGSQHYEPQGMAYDVERSAFLSALGLDVLRFSNRDIDRDFRGVCEQIDLTIRNRQESPLSHLR
;
A
#
# COMPACT_ATOMS: atom_id res chain seq x y z
N MET A 1 14.12 -4.90 -0.53
CA MET A 1 13.35 -3.91 0.24
C MET A 1 14.27 -2.87 0.85
N THR A 2 13.83 -1.63 0.89
CA THR A 2 14.55 -0.57 1.59
C THR A 2 14.46 -0.79 3.11
N PRO A 3 15.31 -0.11 3.91
CA PRO A 3 15.22 -0.24 5.37
C PRO A 3 13.83 0.13 5.93
N HIS A 4 13.17 1.14 5.36
CA HIS A 4 11.86 1.56 5.84
C HIS A 4 10.78 0.55 5.49
N GLU A 5 10.81 -0.01 4.28
CA GLU A 5 9.92 -1.10 3.89
C GLU A 5 10.14 -2.30 4.79
N ARG A 6 11.40 -2.63 5.08
CA ARG A 6 11.74 -3.77 5.93
C ARG A 6 11.20 -3.59 7.33
N LYS A 7 11.29 -2.38 7.88
CA LYS A 7 10.75 -2.08 9.19
C LYS A 7 9.24 -2.33 9.24
N LEU A 8 8.51 -1.80 8.25
CA LEU A 8 7.07 -1.97 8.18
C LEU A 8 6.69 -3.44 8.02
N TRP A 9 7.42 -4.17 7.20
CA TRP A 9 7.18 -5.58 6.98
C TRP A 9 7.40 -6.40 8.24
N TYR A 10 8.58 -6.31 8.84
CA TYR A 10 8.93 -7.19 9.96
C TYR A 10 8.21 -6.84 11.24
N LEU A 11 7.93 -5.56 11.50
CA LEU A 11 7.30 -5.16 12.75
C LEU A 11 5.77 -5.20 12.68
N PHE A 12 5.19 -5.18 11.49
CA PHE A 12 3.74 -5.07 11.38
C PHE A 12 3.12 -5.98 10.32
N LEU A 13 3.48 -5.79 9.05
CA LEU A 13 2.71 -6.40 7.96
C LEU A 13 2.79 -7.92 7.93
N ARG A 14 3.94 -8.51 8.18
CA ARG A 14 4.06 -9.97 8.15
C ARG A 14 3.28 -10.66 9.26
N LYS A 15 2.98 -9.93 10.33
CA LYS A 15 2.24 -10.45 11.48
C LYS A 15 0.76 -10.12 11.42
N TYR A 16 0.37 -9.34 10.44
CA TYR A 16 -1.01 -8.90 10.32
C TYR A 16 -1.94 -10.10 10.08
N PRO A 17 -3.14 -10.14 10.70
CA PRO A 17 -4.03 -11.32 10.59
C PRO A 17 -4.48 -11.63 9.18
N VAL A 18 -4.56 -10.61 8.32
CA VAL A 18 -4.95 -10.77 6.92
C VAL A 18 -3.67 -10.86 6.08
N LYS A 19 -3.65 -11.74 5.11
CA LYS A 19 -2.45 -11.97 4.30
C LYS A 19 -2.06 -10.72 3.52
N ILE A 20 -0.80 -10.33 3.67
CA ILE A 20 -0.20 -9.24 2.92
C ILE A 20 1.02 -9.79 2.20
N TYR A 21 1.12 -9.49 0.91
CA TYR A 21 2.24 -9.91 0.07
C TYR A 21 3.23 -8.76 -0.08
N LYS A 22 4.51 -9.07 -0.10
CA LYS A 22 5.55 -8.07 -0.34
C LYS A 22 6.07 -8.19 -1.76
N GLN A 23 6.48 -7.07 -2.34
CA GLN A 23 7.13 -7.02 -3.65
C GLN A 23 6.32 -7.78 -4.70
N ARG A 24 5.08 -7.35 -4.89
CA ARG A 24 4.16 -8.04 -5.80
C ARG A 24 4.13 -7.36 -7.15
N ILE A 25 4.05 -8.18 -8.21
CA ILE A 25 3.88 -7.68 -9.56
C ILE A 25 2.38 -7.67 -9.86
N ILE A 26 1.88 -6.51 -10.26
CA ILE A 26 0.48 -6.34 -10.69
C ILE A 26 0.51 -5.76 -12.09
N GLY A 27 0.13 -6.57 -13.08
CA GLY A 27 0.33 -6.21 -14.47
C GLY A 27 1.83 -6.09 -14.76
N LYS A 28 2.27 -4.91 -15.21
CA LYS A 28 3.69 -4.65 -15.46
C LYS A 28 4.34 -3.85 -14.34
N PHE A 29 3.60 -3.57 -13.27
CA PHE A 29 4.07 -2.71 -12.19
C PHE A 29 4.41 -3.53 -10.95
N ILE A 30 5.44 -3.10 -10.22
CA ILE A 30 5.82 -3.73 -8.96
C ILE A 30 5.30 -2.82 -7.84
N VAL A 31 4.60 -3.42 -6.88
CA VAL A 31 4.13 -2.71 -5.70
C VAL A 31 4.88 -3.21 -4.47
N ASP A 32 5.05 -2.33 -3.49
CA ASP A 32 5.80 -2.70 -2.29
C ASP A 32 5.07 -3.76 -1.48
N PHE A 33 3.79 -3.54 -1.20
CA PHE A 33 2.96 -4.49 -0.44
C PHE A 33 1.56 -4.53 -1.02
N TYR A 34 0.93 -5.70 -0.95
CA TYR A 34 -0.40 -5.90 -1.50
C TYR A 34 -1.26 -6.75 -0.57
N CYS A 35 -2.45 -6.24 -0.25
CA CYS A 35 -3.47 -6.97 0.49
C CYS A 35 -4.62 -7.28 -0.47
N ALA A 36 -4.67 -8.52 -0.94
CA ALA A 36 -5.65 -8.91 -1.96
C ALA A 36 -7.08 -8.85 -1.46
N SER A 37 -7.32 -9.27 -0.22
CA SER A 37 -8.67 -9.32 0.34
C SER A 37 -9.28 -7.93 0.54
N ALA A 38 -8.45 -6.91 0.73
CA ALA A 38 -8.90 -5.52 0.86
C ALA A 38 -8.72 -4.73 -0.42
N LYS A 39 -8.13 -5.32 -1.45
CA LYS A 39 -7.78 -4.64 -2.71
C LYS A 39 -6.98 -3.36 -2.43
N LEU A 40 -5.96 -3.51 -1.61
CA LEU A 40 -5.17 -2.39 -1.13
C LEU A 40 -3.68 -2.59 -1.44
N VAL A 41 -3.08 -1.58 -2.03
CA VAL A 41 -1.64 -1.50 -2.24
C VAL A 41 -1.09 -0.53 -1.18
N ILE A 42 0.04 -0.89 -0.57
CA ILE A 42 0.71 -0.05 0.41
C ILE A 42 2.12 0.22 -0.10
N GLU A 43 2.50 1.50 -0.11
CA GLU A 43 3.80 1.91 -0.64
C GLU A 43 4.53 2.81 0.34
N VAL A 44 5.85 2.67 0.35
CA VAL A 44 6.74 3.50 1.16
C VAL A 44 7.66 4.23 0.20
N ASP A 45 7.52 5.55 0.15
CA ASP A 45 8.27 6.39 -0.77
C ASP A 45 9.49 6.99 -0.07
N GLY A 46 10.68 6.64 -0.56
CA GLY A 46 11.92 7.07 0.05
C GLY A 46 12.37 8.46 -0.39
N SER A 47 12.17 8.78 -1.66
CA SER A 47 12.54 10.08 -2.19
C SER A 47 11.53 10.48 -3.23
N GLN A 48 11.37 11.78 -3.40
CA GLN A 48 10.42 12.31 -4.36
C GLN A 48 11.18 12.87 -5.55
N HIS A 49 11.00 12.23 -6.69
CA HIS A 49 11.54 12.70 -7.95
C HIS A 49 10.41 13.26 -8.78
N TYR A 50 10.48 14.55 -9.06
CA TYR A 50 9.46 15.23 -9.83
C TYR A 50 9.89 15.44 -11.28
N GLU A 51 10.56 14.43 -11.84
CA GLU A 51 10.91 14.48 -13.26
C GLU A 51 9.68 14.17 -14.10
N PRO A 52 9.52 14.84 -15.26
CA PRO A 52 8.34 14.64 -16.10
C PRO A 52 8.07 13.19 -16.48
N GLN A 53 9.13 12.42 -16.75
CA GLN A 53 8.99 11.02 -17.10
C GLN A 53 8.49 10.19 -15.94
N GLY A 54 8.98 10.49 -14.73
CA GLY A 54 8.52 9.83 -13.53
C GLY A 54 7.07 10.15 -13.22
N MET A 55 6.67 11.39 -13.44
CA MET A 55 5.28 11.79 -13.22
C MET A 55 4.34 11.10 -14.21
N ALA A 56 4.73 11.00 -15.47
CA ALA A 56 3.94 10.30 -16.48
C ALA A 56 3.77 8.83 -16.15
N TYR A 57 4.85 8.19 -15.71
CA TYR A 57 4.82 6.80 -15.28
C TYR A 57 3.89 6.62 -14.08
N ASP A 58 3.95 7.54 -13.11
CA ASP A 58 3.11 7.47 -11.93
C ASP A 58 1.63 7.62 -12.27
N VAL A 59 1.29 8.49 -13.21
CA VAL A 59 -0.09 8.66 -13.67
C VAL A 59 -0.59 7.37 -14.34
N GLU A 60 0.22 6.79 -15.21
CA GLU A 60 -0.13 5.54 -15.88
C GLU A 60 -0.33 4.41 -14.86
N ARG A 61 0.59 4.29 -13.92
CA ARG A 61 0.54 3.27 -12.87
C ARG A 61 -0.71 3.43 -12.01
N SER A 62 -0.98 4.65 -11.57
CA SER A 62 -2.15 4.94 -10.74
C SER A 62 -3.45 4.63 -11.47
N ALA A 63 -3.54 4.98 -12.75
CA ALA A 63 -4.71 4.69 -13.55
C ALA A 63 -4.92 3.19 -13.71
N PHE A 64 -3.83 2.45 -13.94
CA PHE A 64 -3.92 1.00 -14.09
C PHE A 64 -4.41 0.33 -12.81
N LEU A 65 -3.83 0.69 -11.66
CA LEU A 65 -4.23 0.11 -10.39
C LEU A 65 -5.67 0.48 -10.04
N SER A 66 -6.06 1.71 -10.30
CA SER A 66 -7.43 2.17 -10.05
C SER A 66 -8.43 1.40 -10.90
N ALA A 67 -8.10 1.15 -12.15
CA ALA A 67 -8.97 0.39 -13.05
C ALA A 67 -9.22 -1.04 -12.56
N LEU A 68 -8.29 -1.59 -11.77
CA LEU A 68 -8.45 -2.90 -11.15
C LEU A 68 -9.22 -2.85 -9.84
N GLY A 69 -9.67 -1.68 -9.42
CA GLY A 69 -10.39 -1.51 -8.15
C GLY A 69 -9.47 -1.46 -6.94
N LEU A 70 -8.20 -1.20 -7.16
CA LEU A 70 -7.22 -1.16 -6.07
C LEU A 70 -7.05 0.26 -5.55
N ASP A 71 -7.02 0.42 -4.23
CA ASP A 71 -6.61 1.67 -3.60
C ASP A 71 -5.13 1.60 -3.26
N VAL A 72 -4.50 2.75 -3.17
CA VAL A 72 -3.08 2.86 -2.82
C VAL A 72 -2.93 3.77 -1.62
N LEU A 73 -2.31 3.23 -0.56
CA LEU A 73 -1.88 4.01 0.59
C LEU A 73 -0.39 4.27 0.46
N ARG A 74 0.01 5.53 0.57
CA ARG A 74 1.41 5.91 0.48
C ARG A 74 1.86 6.56 1.76
N PHE A 75 3.03 6.13 2.23
CA PHE A 75 3.69 6.71 3.38
C PHE A 75 5.10 7.09 2.99
N SER A 76 5.58 8.19 3.52
CA SER A 76 6.97 8.58 3.31
C SER A 76 7.87 7.83 4.29
N ASN A 77 9.18 7.81 4.00
CA ASN A 77 10.14 7.30 4.98
C ASN A 77 10.03 8.08 6.29
N ARG A 78 9.73 9.36 6.18
CA ARG A 78 9.57 10.22 7.35
C ARG A 78 8.39 9.78 8.21
N ASP A 79 7.28 9.39 7.59
CA ASP A 79 6.12 8.87 8.33
C ASP A 79 6.51 7.62 9.11
N ILE A 80 7.26 6.71 8.47
CA ILE A 80 7.73 5.48 9.12
C ILE A 80 8.64 5.80 10.31
N ASP A 81 9.52 6.79 10.16
CA ASP A 81 10.46 7.16 11.22
C ASP A 81 9.79 7.88 12.38
N ARG A 82 8.84 8.75 12.08
CA ARG A 82 8.30 9.68 13.07
C ARG A 82 6.97 9.26 13.68
N ASP A 83 6.19 8.47 12.95
CA ASP A 83 4.87 8.08 13.40
C ASP A 83 4.53 6.68 12.94
N PHE A 84 5.38 5.73 13.28
CA PHE A 84 5.19 4.34 12.89
C PHE A 84 3.85 3.80 13.36
N ARG A 85 3.49 4.14 14.60
CA ARG A 85 2.23 3.69 15.18
C ARG A 85 1.03 4.21 14.38
N GLY A 86 1.06 5.48 14.00
CA GLY A 86 -0.01 6.06 13.18
C GLY A 86 -0.10 5.42 11.81
N VAL A 87 1.04 5.09 11.21
CA VAL A 87 1.07 4.38 9.93
C VAL A 87 0.39 3.02 10.07
N CYS A 88 0.74 2.25 11.10
CA CYS A 88 0.14 0.94 11.33
C CYS A 88 -1.35 1.04 11.60
N GLU A 89 -1.78 2.02 12.38
CA GLU A 89 -3.21 2.23 12.68
C GLU A 89 -3.97 2.57 11.41
N GLN A 90 -3.42 3.41 10.55
CA GLN A 90 -4.08 3.77 9.30
C GLN A 90 -4.22 2.58 8.36
N ILE A 91 -3.19 1.75 8.28
CA ILE A 91 -3.24 0.55 7.45
C ILE A 91 -4.32 -0.40 7.98
N ASP A 92 -4.33 -0.65 9.27
CA ASP A 92 -5.30 -1.54 9.90
C ASP A 92 -6.74 -1.04 9.68
N LEU A 93 -6.95 0.24 9.90
CA LEU A 93 -8.28 0.84 9.72
C LEU A 93 -8.72 0.75 8.26
N THR A 94 -7.83 1.03 7.33
CA THR A 94 -8.15 0.98 5.91
C THR A 94 -8.50 -0.44 5.46
N ILE A 95 -7.72 -1.43 5.91
CA ILE A 95 -8.00 -2.83 5.57
C ILE A 95 -9.37 -3.24 6.11
N ARG A 96 -9.66 -2.91 7.36
CA ARG A 96 -10.94 -3.27 7.97
C ARG A 96 -12.10 -2.61 7.25
N ASN A 97 -11.97 -1.34 6.92
CA ASN A 97 -13.03 -0.61 6.21
C ASN A 97 -13.27 -1.18 4.82
N ARG A 98 -12.22 -1.57 4.14
CA ARG A 98 -12.36 -2.13 2.80
C ARG A 98 -12.93 -3.54 2.82
N GLN A 99 -12.65 -4.32 3.84
CA GLN A 99 -13.23 -5.65 3.99
C GLN A 99 -14.69 -5.59 4.39
N GLU A 100 -15.07 -4.57 5.15
CA GLU A 100 -16.44 -4.35 5.59
C GLU A 100 -17.21 -3.43 4.64
N SER A 101 -17.10 -3.67 3.33
CA SER A 101 -17.78 -2.85 2.35
C SER A 101 -19.29 -2.98 2.54
N PRO A 102 -20.08 -1.96 2.17
CA PRO A 102 -21.53 -2.03 2.27
C PRO A 102 -22.13 -3.25 1.58
N LEU A 103 -21.52 -3.72 0.51
CA LEU A 103 -22.01 -4.89 -0.20
C LEU A 103 -21.93 -6.16 0.64
N SER A 104 -20.99 -6.24 1.58
CA SER A 104 -20.92 -7.41 2.48
C SER A 104 -22.08 -7.48 3.42
N HIS A 105 -22.73 -6.36 3.69
CA HIS A 105 -23.85 -6.28 4.61
C HIS A 105 -25.19 -6.58 3.96
N LEU A 106 -25.23 -6.70 2.67
CA LEU A 106 -26.46 -6.93 1.93
C LEU A 106 -26.77 -8.41 1.72
N ARG A 107 -25.98 -9.26 2.29
CA ARG A 107 -26.19 -10.72 2.18
C ARG A 107 -26.89 -11.28 3.36
#